data_6a90eec3485400e9d3442bd2ac4b5659
#
_entry.id   6a90eec3485400e9d3442bd2ac4b5659
#
_cell.length_a   1.000
_cell.length_b   1.000
_cell.length_c   1.000
_cell.angle_alpha   90.00
_cell.angle_beta   90.00
_cell.angle_gamma   90.00
#
_symmetry.space_group_name_H-M   'P 1'
#
loop_
_entity.id
_entity.type
_entity.pdbx_description
1 polymer ?
#
loop_
_entity_poly.entity_id
_entity_poly.type
_entity_poly.pdbx_seq_one_letter_code
_entity_poly.pdbx_strand_id
1 'polypeptide(L)'
;MPEALGPWDVREAVMSGAFDWQAAGDHVRVVLSDVAVDVRIGLHDWERHPQRPQRLVVNVEMYAPWPLPDGAAFINYDVVRDHIAGWRGRDHVDLLETLVEELIEVCFSLPSVAACRVRVAKPHIFPEAAGAGVEIFRRRPS
;
A
#
# COMPACT_ATOMS: atom_id res chain seq x y z
N MET A 1 3.75 24.10 -14.42
CA MET A 1 2.58 23.32 -13.93
C MET A 1 2.96 21.87 -13.76
N PRO A 2 2.79 21.37 -12.60
CA PRO A 2 3.03 19.94 -12.44
C PRO A 2 2.01 19.13 -13.25
N GLU A 3 2.45 18.01 -13.71
CA GLU A 3 1.59 17.06 -14.36
C GLU A 3 0.47 16.61 -13.45
N ALA A 4 -0.54 16.01 -14.01
CA ALA A 4 -1.61 15.43 -13.25
C ALA A 4 -1.01 14.49 -12.19
N LEU A 5 -1.38 14.71 -10.95
CA LEU A 5 -0.86 13.92 -9.86
C LEU A 5 -1.52 12.55 -9.87
N GLY A 6 -0.70 11.52 -9.85
CA GLY A 6 -1.21 10.19 -9.60
C GLY A 6 -1.58 10.04 -8.12
N PRO A 7 -2.26 8.95 -7.77
CA PRO A 7 -2.64 8.70 -6.38
C PRO A 7 -1.45 8.54 -5.44
N TRP A 8 -0.23 8.46 -6.00
CA TRP A 8 0.99 8.15 -5.25
C TRP A 8 1.96 9.33 -5.19
N ASP A 9 1.50 10.53 -5.47
CA ASP A 9 2.36 11.70 -5.52
C ASP A 9 2.71 12.16 -4.10
N VAL A 10 4.01 12.41 -3.86
CA VAL A 10 4.50 12.89 -2.56
C VAL A 10 3.85 14.24 -2.18
N ARG A 11 3.58 15.06 -3.17
CA ARG A 11 2.97 16.37 -2.96
C ARG A 11 1.58 16.25 -2.35
N GLU A 12 0.83 15.21 -2.71
CA GLU A 12 -0.48 14.96 -2.13
C GLU A 12 -0.35 14.65 -0.63
N ALA A 13 0.65 13.88 -0.24
CA ALA A 13 0.92 13.61 1.17
C ALA A 13 1.28 14.88 1.93
N VAL A 14 2.08 15.76 1.33
CA VAL A 14 2.42 17.06 1.92
C VAL A 14 1.18 17.90 2.13
N MET A 15 0.33 18.00 1.11
CA MET A 15 -0.90 18.80 1.19
C MET A 15 -1.89 18.26 2.21
N SER A 16 -1.87 16.97 2.45
CA SER A 16 -2.70 16.34 3.49
C SER A 16 -2.16 16.60 4.90
N GLY A 17 -0.96 17.16 5.02
CA GLY A 17 -0.30 17.39 6.30
C GLY A 17 0.29 16.13 6.91
N ALA A 18 0.34 15.03 6.16
CA ALA A 18 0.81 13.74 6.68
C ALA A 18 2.33 13.69 6.78
N PHE A 19 3.06 14.22 5.78
CA PHE A 19 4.51 14.20 5.77
C PHE A 19 5.06 15.21 4.77
N ASP A 20 6.07 16.00 5.17
CA ASP A 20 6.70 16.98 4.30
C ASP A 20 8.11 16.51 3.90
N TRP A 21 8.20 15.77 2.82
CA TRP A 21 9.46 15.31 2.30
C TRP A 21 10.33 16.42 1.73
N GLN A 22 9.71 17.50 1.25
CA GLN A 22 10.48 18.63 0.71
C GLN A 22 11.27 19.33 1.81
N ALA A 23 10.68 19.45 2.99
CA ALA A 23 11.38 20.01 4.14
C ALA A 23 12.41 19.04 4.71
N ALA A 24 12.23 17.73 4.50
CA ALA A 24 13.12 16.71 5.03
C ALA A 24 14.40 16.53 4.19
N GLY A 25 14.50 17.15 3.00
CA GLY A 25 15.67 17.03 2.12
C GLY A 25 15.59 15.84 1.18
N ASP A 26 16.75 15.26 0.88
CA ASP A 26 16.81 14.13 -0.06
C ASP A 26 16.10 12.90 0.50
N HIS A 27 15.39 12.22 -0.37
CA HIS A 27 14.64 11.03 0.02
C HIS A 27 14.54 10.06 -1.15
N VAL A 28 14.25 8.80 -0.83
CA VAL A 28 13.94 7.76 -1.80
C VAL A 28 12.52 7.29 -1.61
N ARG A 29 11.87 6.97 -2.71
CA ARG A 29 10.56 6.34 -2.71
C ARG A 29 10.70 5.00 -3.42
N VAL A 30 10.41 3.92 -2.70
CA VAL A 30 10.43 2.56 -3.24
C VAL A 30 9.00 2.14 -3.47
N VAL A 31 8.69 1.62 -4.65
CA VAL A 31 7.31 1.33 -5.02
C VAL A 31 7.13 -0.10 -5.50
N LEU A 32 5.97 -0.66 -5.15
CA LEU A 32 5.41 -1.84 -5.79
C LEU A 32 4.10 -1.40 -6.44
N SER A 33 4.02 -1.53 -7.75
CA SER A 33 2.90 -0.98 -8.52
C SER A 33 2.05 -2.10 -9.09
N ASP A 34 0.73 -2.00 -8.85
CA ASP A 34 -0.28 -2.86 -9.47
C ASP A 34 -0.02 -4.36 -9.22
N VAL A 35 0.30 -4.71 -8.00
CA VAL A 35 0.49 -6.13 -7.63
C VAL A 35 -0.89 -6.78 -7.53
N ALA A 36 -1.11 -7.80 -8.36
CA ALA A 36 -2.39 -8.50 -8.42
C ALA A 36 -2.37 -9.74 -7.53
N VAL A 37 -3.43 -9.93 -6.77
CA VAL A 37 -3.59 -11.10 -5.92
C VAL A 37 -5.08 -11.42 -5.74
N ASP A 38 -5.41 -12.71 -5.68
CA ASP A 38 -6.79 -13.14 -5.47
C ASP A 38 -6.99 -13.45 -3.98
N VAL A 39 -7.99 -12.82 -3.37
CA VAL A 39 -8.23 -12.87 -1.93
C VAL A 39 -9.71 -13.04 -1.66
N ARG A 40 -10.04 -13.83 -0.66
CA ARG A 40 -11.43 -13.95 -0.19
C ARG A 40 -11.72 -12.75 0.72
N ILE A 41 -12.54 -11.82 0.21
CA ILE A 41 -12.75 -10.54 0.88
C ILE A 41 -14.14 -9.99 0.61
N GLY A 42 -14.69 -9.24 1.56
CA GLY A 42 -15.89 -8.44 1.39
C GLY A 42 -16.93 -8.67 2.46
N LEU A 43 -17.83 -7.69 2.61
CA LEU A 43 -18.90 -7.71 3.60
C LEU A 43 -20.19 -8.38 3.09
N HIS A 44 -20.42 -8.35 1.77
CA HIS A 44 -21.65 -8.88 1.19
C HIS A 44 -21.65 -10.40 1.15
N ASP A 45 -22.82 -11.03 1.24
CA ASP A 45 -22.94 -12.48 1.23
C ASP A 45 -22.30 -13.10 -0.01
N TRP A 46 -22.48 -12.47 -1.18
CA TRP A 46 -21.90 -12.99 -2.42
C TRP A 46 -20.37 -12.86 -2.45
N GLU A 47 -19.80 -11.96 -1.64
CA GLU A 47 -18.36 -11.85 -1.49
C GLU A 47 -17.79 -12.89 -0.54
N ARG A 48 -18.61 -13.43 0.34
CA ARG A 48 -18.18 -14.38 1.36
C ARG A 48 -18.11 -15.83 0.87
N HIS A 49 -18.42 -16.06 -0.41
CA HIS A 49 -18.36 -17.40 -0.96
C HIS A 49 -16.90 -17.86 -1.03
N PRO A 50 -16.49 -18.95 -0.33
CA PRO A 50 -15.08 -19.29 -0.20
C PRO A 50 -14.41 -19.74 -1.51
N GLN A 51 -15.17 -20.19 -2.51
CA GLN A 51 -14.63 -20.58 -3.80
C GLN A 51 -14.53 -19.40 -4.79
N ARG A 52 -14.87 -18.19 -4.36
CA ARG A 52 -14.86 -17.03 -5.25
C ARG A 52 -14.00 -15.89 -4.70
N PRO A 53 -12.67 -16.12 -4.66
CA PRO A 53 -11.80 -15.02 -4.27
C PRO A 53 -11.92 -13.89 -5.29
N GLN A 54 -11.71 -12.68 -4.83
CA GLN A 54 -11.73 -11.51 -5.70
C GLN A 54 -10.31 -11.09 -6.05
N ARG A 55 -10.13 -10.59 -7.27
CA ARG A 55 -8.88 -9.97 -7.67
C ARG A 55 -8.74 -8.65 -6.92
N LEU A 56 -7.62 -8.49 -6.24
CA LEU A 56 -7.21 -7.22 -5.67
C LEU A 56 -5.99 -6.70 -6.41
N VAL A 57 -5.87 -5.38 -6.46
CA VAL A 57 -4.69 -4.70 -6.98
C VAL A 57 -4.11 -3.89 -5.83
N VAL A 58 -2.83 -4.13 -5.54
CA VAL A 58 -2.15 -3.55 -4.40
C VAL A 58 -1.03 -2.65 -4.87
N ASN A 59 -0.98 -1.44 -4.32
CA ASN A 59 0.08 -0.49 -4.57
C ASN A 59 0.68 -0.07 -3.25
N VAL A 60 2.01 -0.07 -3.19
CA VAL A 60 2.74 0.27 -1.98
C VAL A 60 3.83 1.27 -2.33
N GLU A 61 3.94 2.35 -1.56
CA GLU A 61 5.06 3.27 -1.61
C GLU A 61 5.68 3.34 -0.23
N MET A 62 7.00 3.23 -0.19
CA MET A 62 7.76 3.35 1.05
C MET A 62 8.73 4.51 0.90
N TYR A 63 8.79 5.38 1.89
CA TYR A 63 9.58 6.61 1.86
C TYR A 63 10.67 6.53 2.92
N ALA A 64 11.87 6.96 2.57
CA ALA A 64 12.99 7.01 3.50
C ALA A 64 13.93 8.15 3.16
N PRO A 65 14.71 8.67 4.13
CA PRO A 65 15.78 9.61 3.83
C PRO A 65 16.79 8.98 2.86
N TRP A 66 17.39 9.79 2.03
CA TRP A 66 18.43 9.31 1.11
C TRP A 66 19.71 10.12 1.31
N PRO A 67 20.88 9.50 1.53
CA PRO A 67 21.09 8.03 1.66
C PRO A 67 20.31 7.43 2.82
N LEU A 68 20.11 6.11 2.78
CA LEU A 68 19.40 5.43 3.84
C LEU A 68 20.13 5.54 5.17
N PRO A 69 19.40 5.63 6.30
CA PRO A 69 20.02 5.71 7.62
C PRO A 69 20.75 4.42 8.00
N ASP A 70 21.66 4.55 8.97
CA ASP A 70 22.36 3.42 9.61
C ASP A 70 23.13 2.52 8.64
N GLY A 71 23.59 3.09 7.52
CA GLY A 71 24.40 2.34 6.56
C GLY A 71 23.64 1.29 5.76
N ALA A 72 22.33 1.31 5.80
CA ALA A 72 21.52 0.40 4.98
C ALA A 72 21.76 0.65 3.50
N ALA A 73 21.85 -0.41 2.71
CA ALA A 73 22.12 -0.31 1.27
C ALA A 73 20.84 -0.11 0.45
N PHE A 74 19.73 -0.70 0.88
CA PHE A 74 18.47 -0.65 0.13
C PHE A 74 17.31 -1.03 1.04
N ILE A 75 16.09 -0.73 0.56
CA ILE A 75 14.85 -1.18 1.17
C ILE A 75 14.39 -2.42 0.40
N ASN A 76 14.27 -3.56 1.09
CA ASN A 76 13.93 -4.82 0.44
C ASN A 76 12.42 -4.96 0.25
N TYR A 77 11.92 -4.53 -0.90
CA TYR A 77 10.49 -4.64 -1.20
C TYR A 77 10.00 -6.08 -1.40
N ASP A 78 10.91 -7.06 -1.51
CA ASP A 78 10.50 -8.46 -1.58
C ASP A 78 9.74 -8.90 -0.32
N VAL A 79 10.08 -8.35 0.83
CA VAL A 79 9.38 -8.62 2.09
C VAL A 79 7.88 -8.29 1.95
N VAL A 80 7.60 -7.14 1.35
CA VAL A 80 6.22 -6.68 1.14
C VAL A 80 5.54 -7.53 0.06
N ARG A 81 6.22 -7.76 -1.05
CA ARG A 81 5.69 -8.58 -2.15
C ARG A 81 5.32 -9.99 -1.68
N ASP A 82 6.18 -10.62 -0.90
CA ASP A 82 5.97 -11.97 -0.41
C ASP A 82 4.79 -12.02 0.56
N HIS A 83 4.63 -10.99 1.37
CA HIS A 83 3.49 -10.91 2.26
C HIS A 83 2.17 -10.85 1.48
N ILE A 84 2.13 -10.01 0.44
CA ILE A 84 0.95 -9.91 -0.43
C ILE A 84 0.64 -11.26 -1.08
N ALA A 85 1.64 -11.95 -1.58
CA ALA A 85 1.47 -13.25 -2.20
C ALA A 85 0.84 -14.26 -1.23
N GLY A 86 1.14 -14.16 0.05
CA GLY A 86 0.59 -15.01 1.09
C GLY A 86 -0.92 -14.81 1.33
N TRP A 87 -1.49 -13.72 0.86
CA TRP A 87 -2.93 -13.48 1.03
C TRP A 87 -3.79 -14.47 0.23
N ARG A 88 -3.24 -15.07 -0.80
CA ARG A 88 -3.97 -15.97 -1.68
C ARG A 88 -4.64 -17.13 -0.94
N GLY A 89 -3.99 -17.67 0.08
CA GLY A 89 -4.47 -18.86 0.79
C GLY A 89 -5.13 -18.57 2.14
N ARG A 90 -5.30 -17.32 2.50
CA ARG A 90 -5.80 -16.97 3.83
C ARG A 90 -7.32 -17.10 3.92
N ASP A 91 -7.82 -17.12 5.15
CA ASP A 91 -9.24 -17.11 5.44
C ASP A 91 -9.88 -15.80 4.99
N HIS A 92 -11.20 -15.80 4.85
CA HIS A 92 -11.96 -14.62 4.44
C HIS A 92 -11.72 -13.43 5.35
N VAL A 93 -11.56 -12.25 4.73
CA VAL A 93 -11.39 -10.97 5.41
C VAL A 93 -12.58 -10.08 5.04
N ASP A 94 -13.16 -9.40 6.01
CA ASP A 94 -14.36 -8.58 5.75
C ASP A 94 -14.03 -7.25 5.07
N LEU A 95 -12.95 -6.59 5.47
CA LEU A 95 -12.66 -5.22 5.06
C LEU A 95 -11.30 -5.09 4.39
N LEU A 96 -11.24 -4.28 3.33
CA LEU A 96 -9.97 -3.90 2.70
C LEU A 96 -9.05 -3.18 3.68
N GLU A 97 -9.62 -2.40 4.59
CA GLU A 97 -8.87 -1.68 5.62
C GLU A 97 -8.01 -2.61 6.47
N THR A 98 -8.50 -3.81 6.74
CA THR A 98 -7.73 -4.81 7.50
C THR A 98 -6.45 -5.17 6.77
N LEU A 99 -6.53 -5.38 5.45
CA LEU A 99 -5.36 -5.70 4.63
C LEU A 99 -4.40 -4.52 4.54
N VAL A 100 -4.94 -3.31 4.43
CA VAL A 100 -4.12 -2.10 4.36
C VAL A 100 -3.34 -1.92 5.66
N GLU A 101 -3.99 -2.03 6.82
CA GLU A 101 -3.32 -1.90 8.11
C GLU A 101 -2.25 -2.98 8.30
N GLU A 102 -2.55 -4.20 7.91
CA GLU A 102 -1.59 -5.30 7.99
C GLU A 102 -0.33 -4.99 7.16
N LEU A 103 -0.53 -4.49 5.94
CA LEU A 103 0.58 -4.22 5.04
C LEU A 103 1.41 -3.02 5.51
N ILE A 104 0.78 -2.04 6.13
CA ILE A 104 1.50 -0.92 6.75
C ILE A 104 2.47 -1.44 7.82
N GLU A 105 2.04 -2.37 8.66
CA GLU A 105 2.92 -2.98 9.66
C GLU A 105 4.09 -3.69 9.01
N VAL A 106 3.87 -4.37 7.89
CA VAL A 106 4.93 -5.04 7.14
C VAL A 106 5.94 -4.02 6.62
N CYS A 107 5.47 -2.90 6.07
CA CYS A 107 6.36 -1.82 5.60
C CYS A 107 7.23 -1.30 6.74
N PHE A 108 6.66 -1.09 7.91
CA PHE A 108 7.40 -0.57 9.05
C PHE A 108 8.28 -1.62 9.74
N SER A 109 8.17 -2.89 9.38
CA SER A 109 9.13 -3.90 9.81
C SER A 109 10.51 -3.67 9.17
N LEU A 110 10.57 -2.88 8.09
CA LEU A 110 11.80 -2.46 7.44
C LEU A 110 12.27 -1.16 8.13
N PRO A 111 13.41 -1.20 8.86
CA PRO A 111 13.76 -0.10 9.77
C PRO A 111 13.98 1.26 9.09
N SER A 112 14.41 1.25 7.83
CA SER A 112 14.70 2.49 7.11
C SER A 112 13.44 3.22 6.66
N VAL A 113 12.28 2.57 6.65
CA VAL A 113 11.05 3.16 6.15
C VAL A 113 10.51 4.17 7.16
N ALA A 114 10.44 5.43 6.75
CA ALA A 114 9.95 6.53 7.61
C ALA A 114 8.47 6.78 7.43
N ALA A 115 7.93 6.47 6.26
CA ALA A 115 6.51 6.61 5.96
C ALA A 115 6.14 5.65 4.85
N CYS A 116 4.86 5.32 4.72
CA CYS A 116 4.39 4.49 3.63
C CYS A 116 2.98 4.89 3.21
N ARG A 117 2.66 4.56 1.98
CA ARG A 117 1.31 4.69 1.42
C ARG A 117 0.93 3.33 0.87
N VAL A 118 -0.20 2.80 1.33
CA VAL A 118 -0.70 1.49 0.92
C VAL A 118 -2.10 1.65 0.37
N ARG A 119 -2.32 1.13 -0.84
CA ARG A 119 -3.62 1.15 -1.49
C ARG A 119 -3.99 -0.28 -1.89
N VAL A 120 -5.21 -0.69 -1.55
CA VAL A 120 -5.77 -1.97 -1.96
C VAL A 120 -7.13 -1.71 -2.61
N ALA A 121 -7.32 -2.20 -3.82
CA ALA A 121 -8.52 -1.93 -4.59
C ALA A 121 -9.07 -3.20 -5.21
N LYS A 122 -10.39 -3.20 -5.40
CA LYS A 122 -11.15 -4.23 -6.14
C LYS A 122 -11.40 -3.70 -7.55
N PRO A 123 -10.67 -4.15 -8.57
CA PRO A 123 -10.81 -3.57 -9.91
C PRO A 123 -12.10 -3.96 -10.62
N HIS A 124 -12.75 -5.04 -10.19
CA HIS A 124 -13.91 -5.59 -10.92
C HIS A 124 -15.20 -5.58 -10.09
N ILE A 125 -15.24 -4.79 -9.01
CA ILE A 125 -16.41 -4.80 -8.12
C ILE A 125 -17.64 -4.17 -8.76
N PHE A 126 -17.47 -3.13 -9.59
CA PHE A 126 -18.55 -2.42 -10.24
C PHE A 126 -18.27 -2.24 -11.72
N PRO A 127 -19.24 -2.51 -12.62
CA PRO A 127 -19.02 -2.33 -14.06
C PRO A 127 -18.80 -0.88 -14.48
N GLU A 128 -19.36 0.10 -13.71
CA GLU A 128 -19.26 1.52 -14.02
C GLU A 128 -18.01 2.19 -13.45
N ALA A 129 -17.18 1.47 -12.68
CA ALA A 129 -16.00 2.03 -12.05
C ALA A 129 -14.75 1.27 -12.46
N ALA A 130 -13.63 1.97 -12.56
CA ALA A 130 -12.33 1.32 -12.78
C ALA A 130 -11.91 0.48 -11.58
N GLY A 131 -12.46 0.78 -10.42
CA GLY A 131 -12.22 0.02 -9.20
C GLY A 131 -12.74 0.78 -7.99
N ALA A 132 -12.74 0.11 -6.86
CA ALA A 132 -13.07 0.73 -5.57
C ALA A 132 -12.09 0.19 -4.53
N GLY A 133 -11.58 1.07 -3.68
CA GLY A 133 -10.56 0.64 -2.74
C GLY A 133 -10.33 1.60 -1.60
N VAL A 134 -9.30 1.29 -0.83
CA VAL A 134 -8.89 2.03 0.36
C VAL A 134 -7.41 2.35 0.26
N GLU A 135 -7.05 3.55 0.67
CA GLU A 135 -5.67 3.99 0.70
C GLU A 135 -5.40 4.68 2.02
N ILE A 136 -4.29 4.34 2.67
CA ILE A 136 -3.83 4.99 3.88
C ILE A 136 -2.38 5.42 3.67
N PHE A 137 -2.08 6.66 4.04
CA PHE A 137 -0.72 7.15 4.20
C PHE A 137 -0.43 7.26 5.69
N ARG A 138 0.74 6.77 6.11
CA ARG A 138 1.12 6.79 7.52
C ARG A 138 2.60 7.07 7.68
N ARG A 139 2.93 7.94 8.64
CA ARG A 139 4.30 8.14 9.09
C ARG A 139 4.63 7.10 10.15
N ARG A 140 5.92 6.74 10.25
CA ARG A 140 6.36 5.86 11.32
C ARG A 140 6.01 6.48 12.67
N PRO A 141 5.35 5.73 13.55
CA PRO A 141 5.10 6.23 14.91
C PRO A 141 6.42 6.54 15.62
N SER A 142 6.46 7.65 16.35
CA SER A 142 7.64 8.04 17.11
C SER A 142 7.71 7.30 18.45
#